data_f967c5d86728257d5f13f020b35f078b
#
_entry.id   f967c5d86728257d5f13f020b35f078b
#
_cell.length_a   1.000
_cell.length_b   1.000
_cell.length_c   1.000
_cell.angle_alpha   90.00
_cell.angle_beta   90.00
_cell.angle_gamma   90.00
#
_symmetry.space_group_name_H-M   'P 1'
#
loop_
_entity.id
_entity.type
_entity.pdbx_description
1 polymer ?
#
loop_
_entity_poly.entity_id
_entity_poly.type
_entity_poly.pdbx_seq_one_letter_code
_entity_poly.pdbx_strand_id
1 'polypeptide(L)'
;MPVYFFHLRDGHDTLLDPDGRDLNGADAIARAALAEARALISDEARLGRIRLDQRIDVEDADGQVVHSQPFDGAVEIVGGDC
;
A
#
# COMPACT_ATOMS: atom_id res chain seq x y z
N MET A 1 19.79 3.80 -8.45
CA MET A 1 18.92 3.24 -7.42
C MET A 1 17.85 2.42 -8.08
N PRO A 2 17.49 1.28 -7.51
CA PRO A 2 16.44 0.46 -8.13
C PRO A 2 15.09 1.16 -8.06
N VAL A 3 14.27 0.86 -9.06
CA VAL A 3 12.93 1.42 -9.14
C VAL A 3 11.93 0.35 -8.72
N TYR A 4 10.97 0.73 -7.90
CA TYR A 4 9.93 -0.16 -7.40
C TYR A 4 8.56 0.43 -7.72
N PHE A 5 7.59 -0.45 -7.99
CA PHE A 5 6.24 -0.05 -8.39
C PHE A 5 5.25 -0.49 -7.32
N PHE A 6 4.42 0.43 -6.88
CA PHE A 6 3.47 0.21 -5.80
C PHE A 6 2.08 0.04 -6.39
N HIS A 7 1.66 -1.20 -6.57
CA HIS A 7 0.36 -1.50 -7.18
C HIS A 7 -0.70 -1.70 -6.11
N LEU A 8 -1.86 -1.11 -6.32
CA LEU A 8 -2.98 -1.28 -5.39
C LEU A 8 -3.80 -2.48 -5.85
N ARG A 9 -3.97 -3.46 -4.97
CA ARG A 9 -4.80 -4.63 -5.23
C ARG A 9 -6.10 -4.49 -4.45
N ASP A 10 -7.23 -4.62 -5.15
CA ASP A 10 -8.55 -4.47 -4.56
C ASP A 10 -9.40 -5.61 -5.08
N GLY A 11 -9.40 -6.72 -4.38
CA GLY A 11 -10.11 -7.92 -4.81
C GLY A 11 -9.53 -8.42 -6.12
N HIS A 12 -10.34 -8.38 -7.18
CA HIS A 12 -9.91 -8.81 -8.51
C HIS A 12 -9.28 -7.67 -9.30
N ASP A 13 -9.41 -6.44 -8.82
CA ASP A 13 -8.93 -5.29 -9.56
C ASP A 13 -7.52 -4.92 -9.13
N THR A 14 -6.76 -4.35 -10.04
CA THR A 14 -5.44 -3.83 -9.75
C THR A 14 -5.29 -2.46 -10.37
N LEU A 15 -4.86 -1.50 -9.54
CA LEU A 15 -4.49 -0.20 -10.04
C LEU A 15 -2.98 -0.16 -10.12
N LEU A 16 -2.45 -0.14 -11.34
CA LEU A 16 -1.02 -0.19 -11.57
C LEU A 16 -0.38 1.17 -11.37
N ASP A 17 0.81 1.15 -10.77
CA ASP A 17 1.62 2.35 -10.60
C ASP A 17 2.43 2.54 -11.90
N PRO A 18 2.19 3.60 -12.66
CA PRO A 18 2.90 3.78 -13.93
C PRO A 18 4.28 4.39 -13.79
N ASP A 19 4.58 5.00 -12.64
CA ASP A 19 5.80 5.80 -12.50
C ASP A 19 6.91 5.12 -11.72
N GLY A 20 6.56 4.42 -10.67
CA GLY A 20 7.56 3.82 -9.80
C GLY A 20 8.27 4.84 -8.91
N ARG A 21 9.13 4.34 -8.05
CA ARG A 21 9.94 5.16 -7.14
C ARG A 21 11.31 4.55 -6.98
N ASP A 22 12.32 5.41 -6.85
CA ASP A 22 13.67 4.97 -6.50
C ASP A 22 13.72 4.78 -5.00
N LEU A 23 14.05 3.57 -4.56
CA LEU A 23 14.16 3.27 -3.13
C LEU A 23 15.41 2.46 -2.87
N ASN A 24 15.96 2.62 -1.69
CA ASN A 24 17.21 2.00 -1.33
C ASN A 24 17.03 1.07 -0.13
N GLY A 25 16.70 -0.17 -0.42
CA GLY A 25 16.68 -1.22 0.58
C GLY A 25 15.29 -1.59 1.08
N ALA A 26 15.21 -2.72 1.77
CA ALA A 26 13.94 -3.29 2.23
C ALA A 26 13.23 -2.39 3.23
N ASP A 27 13.99 -1.72 4.11
CA ASP A 27 13.37 -0.84 5.09
C ASP A 27 12.70 0.36 4.44
N ALA A 28 13.33 0.93 3.41
CA ALA A 28 12.75 2.05 2.68
C ALA A 28 11.48 1.62 1.96
N ILE A 29 11.49 0.43 1.38
CA ILE A 29 10.32 -0.12 0.69
C ILE A 29 9.18 -0.31 1.68
N ALA A 30 9.45 -0.92 2.83
CA ALA A 30 8.42 -1.19 3.83
C ALA A 30 7.80 0.12 4.35
N ARG A 31 8.63 1.11 4.63
CA ARG A 31 8.14 2.40 5.13
C ARG A 31 7.31 3.12 4.07
N ALA A 32 7.75 3.07 2.82
CA ALA A 32 7.02 3.72 1.74
C ALA A 32 5.68 3.06 1.51
N ALA A 33 5.62 1.71 1.56
CA ALA A 33 4.38 0.98 1.37
C ALA A 33 3.39 1.27 2.50
N LEU A 34 3.88 1.34 3.73
CA LEU A 34 3.05 1.66 4.89
C LEU A 34 2.48 3.07 4.77
N ALA A 35 3.32 4.04 4.39
CA ALA A 35 2.88 5.42 4.22
C ALA A 35 1.84 5.53 3.11
N GLU A 36 2.04 4.80 2.02
CA GLU A 36 1.10 4.83 0.90
C GLU A 36 -0.25 4.24 1.32
N ALA A 37 -0.25 3.10 2.03
CA ALA A 37 -1.48 2.49 2.49
C ALA A 37 -2.25 3.44 3.41
N ARG A 38 -1.54 4.08 4.34
CA ARG A 38 -2.19 5.03 5.26
C ARG A 38 -2.75 6.24 4.54
N ALA A 39 -2.06 6.72 3.50
CA ALA A 39 -2.56 7.85 2.73
C ALA A 39 -3.84 7.50 2.00
N LEU A 40 -3.91 6.30 1.42
CA LEU A 40 -5.09 5.85 0.72
C LEU A 40 -6.27 5.63 1.67
N ILE A 41 -6.02 5.07 2.85
CA ILE A 41 -7.05 4.91 3.88
C ILE A 41 -7.58 6.28 4.31
N SER A 42 -6.69 7.25 4.48
CA SER A 42 -7.08 8.60 4.87
C SER A 42 -7.98 9.24 3.82
N ASP A 43 -7.65 9.07 2.55
CA ASP A 43 -8.46 9.62 1.48
C ASP A 43 -9.86 9.00 1.46
N GLU A 44 -9.95 7.69 1.65
CA GLU A 44 -11.24 7.01 1.71
C GLU A 44 -12.05 7.45 2.93
N ALA A 45 -11.38 7.64 4.06
CA ALA A 45 -12.05 8.05 5.28
C ALA A 45 -12.72 9.42 5.13
N ARG A 46 -12.14 10.31 4.34
CA ARG A 46 -12.76 11.60 4.07
C ARG A 46 -14.06 11.47 3.29
N LEU A 47 -14.18 10.37 2.53
CA LEU A 47 -15.40 10.09 1.78
C LEU A 47 -16.41 9.33 2.62
N GLY A 48 -16.09 9.07 3.89
CA GLY A 48 -17.00 8.43 4.81
C GLY A 48 -16.90 6.91 4.85
N ARG A 49 -15.82 6.35 4.31
CA ARG A 49 -15.69 4.91 4.24
C ARG A 49 -14.23 4.52 4.47
N ILE A 50 -14.03 3.39 5.14
CA ILE A 50 -12.70 2.81 5.30
C ILE A 50 -12.75 1.38 4.79
N ARG A 51 -11.87 1.07 3.85
CA ARG A 51 -11.76 -0.28 3.30
C ARG A 51 -10.42 -0.86 3.72
N LEU A 52 -10.46 -2.00 4.41
CA LEU A 52 -9.26 -2.66 4.90
C LEU A 52 -8.97 -3.98 4.19
N ASP A 53 -9.71 -4.28 3.13
CA ASP A 53 -9.53 -5.50 2.35
C ASP A 53 -8.60 -5.31 1.15
N GLN A 54 -7.97 -4.16 1.05
CA GLN A 54 -7.02 -3.87 -0.02
C GLN A 54 -5.59 -4.10 0.46
N ARG A 55 -4.65 -4.12 -0.47
CA ARG A 55 -3.23 -4.19 -0.13
C ARG A 55 -2.41 -3.49 -1.20
N ILE A 56 -1.20 -3.07 -0.81
CA ILE A 56 -0.21 -2.57 -1.75
C ILE A 56 0.79 -3.71 -2.01
N ASP A 57 0.97 -4.08 -3.26
CA ASP A 57 2.03 -5.01 -3.66
C ASP A 57 3.14 -4.20 -4.31
N VAL A 58 4.34 -4.31 -3.79
CA VAL A 58 5.50 -3.62 -4.35
C VAL A 58 6.26 -4.59 -5.23
N GLU A 59 6.44 -4.23 -6.49
CA GLU A 59 7.15 -5.06 -7.46
C GLU A 59 8.43 -4.37 -7.89
N ASP A 60 9.45 -5.20 -8.16
CA ASP A 60 10.69 -4.69 -8.74
C ASP A 60 10.54 -4.53 -10.25
N ALA A 61 11.60 -4.12 -10.91
CA ALA A 61 11.57 -3.88 -12.36
C ALA A 61 11.34 -5.17 -13.16
N ASP A 62 11.57 -6.33 -12.55
CA ASP A 62 11.34 -7.61 -13.21
C ASP A 62 9.92 -8.13 -12.97
N GLY A 63 9.10 -7.39 -12.24
CA GLY A 63 7.74 -7.79 -11.96
C GLY A 63 7.57 -8.74 -10.79
N GLN A 64 8.61 -8.90 -9.97
CA GLN A 64 8.52 -9.76 -8.80
C GLN A 64 8.05 -8.96 -7.61
N VAL A 65 7.10 -9.51 -6.86
CA VAL A 65 6.60 -8.87 -5.64
C VAL A 65 7.66 -9.03 -4.56
N VAL A 66 8.19 -7.90 -4.08
CA VAL A 66 9.22 -7.90 -3.05
C VAL A 66 8.68 -7.51 -1.68
N HIS A 67 7.45 -6.99 -1.63
CA HIS A 67 6.83 -6.59 -0.37
C HIS A 67 5.33 -6.44 -0.58
N SER A 68 4.54 -6.81 0.44
CA SER A 68 3.10 -6.60 0.42
C SER A 68 2.70 -5.93 1.72
N GLN A 69 1.87 -4.88 1.60
CA GLN A 69 1.37 -4.15 2.76
C GLN A 69 -0.15 -4.23 2.77
N PRO A 70 -0.73 -5.13 3.57
CA PRO A 70 -2.19 -5.15 3.72
C PRO A 70 -2.67 -3.90 4.43
N PHE A 71 -3.85 -3.42 4.06
CA PHE A 71 -4.41 -2.22 4.68
C PHE A 71 -4.77 -2.46 6.14
N ASP A 72 -5.27 -3.66 6.47
CA ASP A 72 -5.63 -3.96 7.85
C ASP A 72 -4.41 -4.05 8.76
N GLY A 73 -3.22 -4.22 8.20
CA GLY A 73 -1.97 -4.17 8.96
C GLY A 73 -1.36 -2.78 9.02
N ALA A 74 -1.94 -1.80 8.32
CA ALA A 74 -1.38 -0.46 8.28
C ALA A 74 -1.93 0.45 9.37
N VAL A 75 -3.07 0.12 9.95
CA VAL A 75 -3.74 0.94 10.95
C VAL A 75 -4.28 0.05 12.06
N GLU A 76 -4.52 0.65 13.21
CA GLU A 76 -5.17 0.01 14.32
C GLU A 76 -6.53 0.67 14.51
N ILE A 77 -7.59 -0.11 14.62
CA ILE A 77 -8.92 0.45 14.86
C ILE A 77 -9.14 0.45 16.37
N VAL A 78 -9.32 1.64 16.94
CA VAL A 78 -9.40 1.82 18.38
C VAL A 78 -10.69 2.52 18.72
N GLY A 79 -11.29 2.19 19.88
CA GLY A 79 -12.42 2.91 20.40
C GLY A 79 -13.72 2.64 19.71
N GLY A 80 -13.81 1.60 19.05
CA GLY A 80 -15.07 1.18 18.47
C GLY A 80 -16.01 0.95 19.60
N ASP A 81 -17.16 1.23 19.68
CA ASP A 81 -18.04 1.04 20.62
C ASP A 81 -18.23 -0.10 21.09
N CYS A 82 -18.23 -0.39 21.72
CA CYS A 82 -18.48 -1.60 22.12
C CYS A 82 -19.64 -1.93 22.60
#